data_ec4eb62a59a3dc0b762efd51d618ca10
#
_entry.id   ec4eb62a59a3dc0b762efd51d618ca10
#
_cell.length_a   1.000
_cell.length_b   1.000
_cell.length_c   1.000
_cell.angle_alpha   90.00
_cell.angle_beta   90.00
_cell.angle_gamma   90.00
#
_symmetry.space_group_name_H-M   'P 1'
#
loop_
_entity.id
_entity.type
_entity.pdbx_description
1 polymer ?
#
loop_
_entity_poly.entity_id
_entity_poly.type
_entity_poly.pdbx_seq_one_letter_code
_entity_poly.pdbx_strand_id
1 'polypeptide(L)'
;MNEKNNITKTAMITVCGRPNVGKSSLTNALVGEKIAIVSNKPQTTRNRIYGVVNRGDTQFILLDTPGLHKARSRLGDYMVKVVRESLASVEAALLLVEPIPHVGEPEKILLQRIREEKLPCVLCINKIDTVERKDDLLAQMQRYAVEGPQLFPDGMTTDQPDQQVCAEIIREKMLLCLDKEIPHGTAVEVTRFTEREDSGIIDLDVTIYCEKASHKGIIIGKHGDMLKRISTLARQDIEKFMGTKVYLETWVKVKENWRDNVNFIRSQGYNEQ
;
A
#
# COMPACT_ATOMS: atom_id res chain seq x y z
N MET A 1 -15.87 16.42 -24.95
CA MET A 1 -16.63 17.16 -23.91
C MET A 1 -15.80 17.12 -22.65
N ASN A 2 -15.17 18.25 -22.27
CA ASN A 2 -14.44 18.34 -21.01
C ASN A 2 -15.47 18.38 -19.88
N GLU A 3 -15.61 17.31 -19.12
CA GLU A 3 -16.25 17.38 -17.80
C GLU A 3 -15.49 18.41 -17.00
N LYS A 4 -16.13 19.54 -16.73
CA LYS A 4 -15.62 20.53 -15.76
C LYS A 4 -15.69 19.83 -14.39
N ASN A 5 -14.56 19.28 -13.93
CA ASN A 5 -14.44 18.83 -12.55
C ASN A 5 -14.82 20.01 -11.66
N ASN A 6 -15.95 19.88 -10.96
CA ASN A 6 -16.39 20.90 -10.02
C ASN A 6 -15.56 20.74 -8.74
N ILE A 7 -14.39 21.42 -8.68
CA ILE A 7 -13.49 21.35 -7.53
C ILE A 7 -14.19 22.00 -6.34
N THR A 8 -14.38 21.23 -5.28
CA THR A 8 -15.04 21.66 -4.03
C THR A 8 -14.10 21.57 -2.82
N LYS A 9 -12.94 20.89 -2.98
CA LYS A 9 -11.94 20.70 -1.93
C LYS A 9 -10.56 21.06 -2.43
N THR A 10 -9.74 21.64 -1.56
CA THR A 10 -8.34 21.95 -1.86
C THR A 10 -7.47 21.54 -0.68
N ALA A 11 -6.31 20.95 -0.97
CA ALA A 11 -5.31 20.64 0.04
C ALA A 11 -3.91 21.05 -0.44
N MET A 12 -3.22 21.85 0.39
CA MET A 12 -1.81 22.21 0.17
C MET A 12 -0.90 21.26 0.96
N ILE A 13 0.04 20.65 0.26
CA ILE A 13 0.93 19.62 0.81
C ILE A 13 2.37 20.00 0.49
N THR A 14 3.21 20.14 1.51
CA THR A 14 4.63 20.36 1.27
C THR A 14 5.38 19.04 1.08
N VAL A 15 6.21 18.99 0.05
CA VAL A 15 7.12 17.85 -0.20
C VAL A 15 8.49 18.23 0.35
N CYS A 16 8.89 17.67 1.48
CA CYS A 16 10.10 18.02 2.20
C CYS A 16 11.04 16.81 2.40
N GLY A 17 12.31 17.06 2.71
CA GLY A 17 13.34 16.05 2.89
C GLY A 17 14.73 16.61 2.54
N ARG A 18 15.77 15.80 2.73
CA ARG A 18 17.15 16.19 2.38
C ARG A 18 17.30 16.42 0.87
N PRO A 19 18.42 17.06 0.42
CA PRO A 19 18.76 17.14 -0.99
C PRO A 19 18.86 15.74 -1.63
N ASN A 20 18.48 15.63 -2.89
CA ASN A 20 18.57 14.42 -3.73
C ASN A 20 17.78 13.21 -3.27
N VAL A 21 16.90 13.33 -2.27
CA VAL A 21 16.03 12.23 -1.83
C VAL A 21 14.91 11.89 -2.83
N GLY A 22 14.73 12.72 -3.87
CA GLY A 22 13.75 12.48 -4.94
C GLY A 22 12.48 13.31 -4.88
N LYS A 23 12.44 14.42 -4.12
CA LYS A 23 11.27 15.31 -4.00
C LYS A 23 10.70 15.76 -5.34
N SER A 24 11.54 16.42 -6.16
CA SER A 24 11.15 16.92 -7.48
C SER A 24 10.74 15.79 -8.44
N SER A 25 11.37 14.62 -8.34
CA SER A 25 11.00 13.45 -9.15
C SER A 25 9.60 12.96 -8.77
N LEU A 26 9.31 12.87 -7.47
CA LEU A 26 8.00 12.47 -6.98
C LEU A 26 6.94 13.51 -7.36
N THR A 27 7.23 14.81 -7.20
CA THR A 27 6.31 15.89 -7.59
C THR A 27 5.96 15.82 -9.07
N ASN A 28 6.96 15.65 -9.95
CA ASN A 28 6.74 15.48 -11.39
C ASN A 28 5.87 14.24 -11.69
N ALA A 29 6.13 13.12 -11.01
CA ALA A 29 5.36 11.89 -11.21
C ALA A 29 3.91 12.03 -10.75
N LEU A 30 3.65 12.74 -9.64
CA LEU A 30 2.29 12.97 -9.14
C LEU A 30 1.51 13.95 -10.03
N VAL A 31 2.17 14.98 -10.54
CA VAL A 31 1.56 15.96 -11.46
C VAL A 31 1.34 15.36 -12.85
N GLY A 32 2.18 14.40 -13.25
CA GLY A 32 2.16 13.80 -14.58
C GLY A 32 2.96 14.58 -15.63
N GLU A 33 3.60 15.70 -15.26
CA GLU A 33 4.38 16.57 -16.12
C GLU A 33 5.70 16.98 -15.46
N LYS A 34 6.69 17.35 -16.28
CA LYS A 34 8.00 17.84 -15.79
C LYS A 34 7.93 19.31 -15.44
N ILE A 35 7.47 19.63 -14.23
CA ILE A 35 7.39 21.00 -13.70
C ILE A 35 8.60 21.41 -12.88
N ALA A 36 9.36 20.45 -12.34
CA ALA A 36 10.55 20.68 -11.53
C ALA A 36 11.80 20.07 -12.18
N ILE A 37 12.94 20.73 -12.01
CA ILE A 37 14.24 20.25 -12.49
C ILE A 37 14.67 19.07 -11.61
N VAL A 38 15.08 17.98 -12.26
CA VAL A 38 15.65 16.81 -11.59
C VAL A 38 17.12 16.68 -11.93
N SER A 39 17.98 16.61 -10.92
CA SER A 39 19.43 16.45 -11.07
C SER A 39 20.01 15.71 -9.87
N ASN A 40 21.09 14.97 -10.09
CA ASN A 40 21.86 14.33 -9.02
C ASN A 40 22.70 15.33 -8.20
N LYS A 41 22.73 16.61 -8.58
CA LYS A 41 23.47 17.64 -7.85
C LYS A 41 22.64 18.20 -6.70
N PRO A 42 23.24 18.46 -5.52
CA PRO A 42 22.55 19.12 -4.42
C PRO A 42 22.07 20.53 -4.82
N GLN A 43 21.03 21.02 -4.15
CA GLN A 43 20.45 22.36 -4.36
C GLN A 43 19.90 22.59 -5.80
N THR A 44 19.37 21.55 -6.42
CA THR A 44 18.71 21.64 -7.73
C THR A 44 17.48 22.54 -7.66
N THR A 45 16.62 22.36 -6.67
CA THR A 45 15.45 23.22 -6.39
C THR A 45 15.91 24.33 -5.44
N ARG A 46 15.75 25.59 -5.82
CA ARG A 46 16.12 26.76 -5.00
C ARG A 46 14.91 27.55 -4.50
N ASN A 47 13.82 27.53 -5.23
CA ASN A 47 12.56 28.19 -4.91
C ASN A 47 11.47 27.14 -4.71
N ARG A 48 10.33 27.57 -4.14
CA ARG A 48 9.10 26.74 -4.13
C ARG A 48 8.61 26.54 -5.56
N ILE A 49 8.22 25.31 -5.87
CA ILE A 49 7.53 24.99 -7.13
C ILE A 49 6.17 24.42 -6.76
N TYR A 50 5.13 24.98 -7.35
CA TYR A 50 3.76 24.50 -7.14
C TYR A 50 3.41 23.49 -8.23
N GLY A 51 3.05 22.29 -7.81
CA GLY A 51 2.45 21.28 -8.68
C GLY A 51 0.97 21.13 -8.37
N VAL A 52 0.12 21.13 -9.37
CA VAL A 52 -1.33 21.03 -9.20
C VAL A 52 -1.81 19.70 -9.74
N VAL A 53 -2.55 18.96 -8.91
CA VAL A 53 -3.14 17.67 -9.26
C VAL A 53 -4.63 17.70 -8.93
N ASN A 54 -5.47 17.54 -9.95
CA ASN A 54 -6.91 17.45 -9.77
C ASN A 54 -7.34 15.98 -9.77
N ARG A 55 -8.04 15.53 -8.73
CA ARG A 55 -8.63 14.19 -8.66
C ARG A 55 -10.06 14.26 -8.13
N GLY A 56 -11.02 13.92 -8.96
CA GLY A 56 -12.43 14.03 -8.63
C GLY A 56 -12.81 15.48 -8.30
N ASP A 57 -13.35 15.71 -7.12
CA ASP A 57 -13.74 17.03 -6.60
C ASP A 57 -12.62 17.75 -5.84
N THR A 58 -11.42 17.17 -5.78
CA THR A 58 -10.32 17.67 -4.95
C THR A 58 -9.14 18.15 -5.79
N GLN A 59 -8.63 19.34 -5.47
CA GLN A 59 -7.38 19.86 -6.00
C GLN A 59 -6.28 19.74 -4.93
N PHE A 60 -5.23 19.03 -5.26
CA PHE A 60 -4.01 18.96 -4.46
C PHE A 60 -2.98 19.94 -5.00
N ILE A 61 -2.43 20.77 -4.12
CA ILE A 61 -1.35 21.70 -4.44
C ILE A 61 -0.09 21.19 -3.73
N LEU A 62 0.83 20.64 -4.52
CA LEU A 62 2.11 20.11 -4.03
C LEU A 62 3.16 21.22 -4.05
N LEU A 63 3.76 21.50 -2.89
CA LEU A 63 4.86 22.44 -2.78
C LEU A 63 6.19 21.67 -2.78
N ASP A 64 6.86 21.58 -3.93
CA ASP A 64 8.24 21.09 -3.99
C ASP A 64 9.17 22.14 -3.40
N THR A 65 9.93 21.74 -2.39
CA THR A 65 10.80 22.65 -1.64
C THR A 65 12.28 22.31 -1.84
N PRO A 66 13.17 23.30 -1.64
CA PRO A 66 14.61 23.02 -1.53
C PRO A 66 14.89 21.94 -0.51
N GLY A 67 15.89 21.10 -0.77
CA GLY A 67 16.31 20.11 0.22
C GLY A 67 16.90 20.78 1.46
N LEU A 68 16.44 20.38 2.66
CA LEU A 68 16.98 20.91 3.91
C LEU A 68 18.41 20.42 4.11
N HIS A 69 19.33 21.37 4.29
CA HIS A 69 20.76 21.15 4.56
C HIS A 69 21.30 22.21 5.52
N LYS A 70 22.47 21.97 6.08
CA LYS A 70 23.13 22.99 6.90
C LYS A 70 23.55 24.18 6.02
N ALA A 71 23.00 25.35 6.28
CA ALA A 71 23.34 26.57 5.54
C ALA A 71 24.83 26.92 5.73
N ARG A 72 25.52 27.22 4.62
CA ARG A 72 26.93 27.66 4.59
C ARG A 72 27.12 28.93 3.77
N SER A 73 26.02 29.54 3.34
CA SER A 73 26.02 30.75 2.50
C SER A 73 24.65 31.45 2.65
N ARG A 74 24.56 32.72 2.26
CA ARG A 74 23.31 33.48 2.20
C ARG A 74 22.23 32.78 1.36
N LEU A 75 22.60 32.13 0.28
CA LEU A 75 21.69 31.33 -0.53
C LEU A 75 21.19 30.11 0.27
N GLY A 76 22.06 29.48 1.05
CA GLY A 76 21.69 28.39 1.94
C GLY A 76 20.71 28.83 3.02
N ASP A 77 20.94 29.99 3.63
CA ASP A 77 20.01 30.59 4.62
C ASP A 77 18.63 30.87 4.00
N TYR A 78 18.61 31.42 2.78
CA TYR A 78 17.39 31.64 2.03
C TYR A 78 16.61 30.32 1.79
N MET A 79 17.31 29.26 1.34
CA MET A 79 16.67 27.96 1.10
C MET A 79 16.07 27.34 2.38
N VAL A 80 16.77 27.43 3.51
CA VAL A 80 16.25 27.00 4.82
C VAL A 80 15.00 27.79 5.21
N LYS A 81 15.00 29.11 4.97
CA LYS A 81 13.84 29.97 5.20
C LYS A 81 12.64 29.53 4.34
N VAL A 82 12.87 29.25 3.05
CA VAL A 82 11.83 28.77 2.13
C VAL A 82 11.17 27.46 2.64
N VAL A 83 11.97 26.52 3.13
CA VAL A 83 11.45 25.26 3.71
C VAL A 83 10.59 25.54 4.96
N ARG A 84 11.08 26.43 5.86
CA ARG A 84 10.34 26.78 7.08
C ARG A 84 8.99 27.43 6.75
N GLU A 85 8.97 28.40 5.87
CA GLU A 85 7.75 29.09 5.46
C GLU A 85 6.78 28.14 4.75
N SER A 86 7.28 27.17 4.01
CA SER A 86 6.45 26.16 3.35
C SER A 86 5.75 25.23 4.33
N LEU A 87 6.39 24.88 5.45
CA LEU A 87 5.74 24.07 6.50
C LEU A 87 4.66 24.86 7.26
N ALA A 88 4.84 26.15 7.45
CA ALA A 88 3.86 26.99 8.18
C ALA A 88 2.61 27.35 7.36
N SER A 89 2.57 27.05 6.05
CA SER A 89 1.52 27.49 5.12
C SER A 89 0.76 26.35 4.44
N VAL A 90 0.79 25.15 5.00
CA VAL A 90 0.19 23.94 4.38
C VAL A 90 -0.66 23.17 5.37
N GLU A 91 -1.54 22.31 4.86
CA GLU A 91 -2.40 21.44 5.65
C GLU A 91 -1.75 20.09 5.97
N ALA A 92 -0.72 19.65 5.20
CA ALA A 92 -0.01 18.40 5.45
C ALA A 92 1.42 18.43 4.91
N ALA A 93 2.26 17.51 5.40
CA ALA A 93 3.62 17.32 4.94
C ALA A 93 3.80 15.89 4.37
N LEU A 94 4.54 15.81 3.25
CA LEU A 94 5.05 14.57 2.70
C LEU A 94 6.57 14.56 2.93
N LEU A 95 7.01 13.82 3.94
CA LEU A 95 8.43 13.71 4.29
C LEU A 95 9.09 12.58 3.53
N LEU A 96 9.97 12.93 2.59
CA LEU A 96 10.77 11.96 1.86
C LEU A 96 12.09 11.69 2.55
N VAL A 97 12.41 10.42 2.72
CA VAL A 97 13.67 9.93 3.27
C VAL A 97 14.28 8.83 2.39
N GLU A 98 15.58 8.60 2.51
CA GLU A 98 16.26 7.47 1.89
C GLU A 98 16.31 6.28 2.86
N PRO A 99 16.43 5.03 2.37
CA PRO A 99 16.50 3.83 3.18
C PRO A 99 17.90 3.67 3.81
N ILE A 100 18.27 4.61 4.67
CA ILE A 100 19.57 4.62 5.38
C ILE A 100 19.37 4.27 6.86
N PRO A 101 20.37 3.66 7.50
CA PRO A 101 20.23 3.07 8.84
C PRO A 101 20.11 4.07 9.99
N HIS A 102 19.99 5.37 9.74
CA HIS A 102 19.87 6.39 10.78
C HIS A 102 19.06 7.61 10.32
N VAL A 103 18.39 8.26 11.27
CA VAL A 103 17.74 9.56 11.04
C VAL A 103 18.79 10.65 11.11
N GLY A 104 19.02 11.32 9.98
CA GLY A 104 20.01 12.40 9.88
C GLY A 104 19.54 13.71 10.54
N GLU A 105 20.47 14.64 10.75
CA GLU A 105 20.13 15.96 11.32
C GLU A 105 19.08 16.74 10.49
N PRO A 106 19.10 16.73 9.15
CA PRO A 106 18.05 17.37 8.38
C PRO A 106 16.67 16.79 8.63
N GLU A 107 16.56 15.47 8.74
CA GLU A 107 15.30 14.79 9.05
C GLU A 107 14.81 15.12 10.45
N LYS A 108 15.70 15.13 11.46
CA LYS A 108 15.34 15.51 12.84
C LYS A 108 14.76 16.92 12.90
N ILE A 109 15.40 17.88 12.22
CA ILE A 109 14.93 19.26 12.16
C ILE A 109 13.56 19.33 11.47
N LEU A 110 13.35 18.62 10.37
CA LEU A 110 12.06 18.58 9.67
C LEU A 110 10.97 17.96 10.56
N LEU A 111 11.25 16.81 11.19
CA LEU A 111 10.31 16.15 12.11
C LEU A 111 9.93 17.05 13.28
N GLN A 112 10.91 17.74 13.88
CA GLN A 112 10.64 18.69 14.95
C GLN A 112 9.70 19.80 14.48
N ARG A 113 9.94 20.39 13.30
CA ARG A 113 9.09 21.45 12.73
C ARG A 113 7.69 20.95 12.41
N ILE A 114 7.56 19.79 11.78
CA ILE A 114 6.27 19.17 11.48
C ILE A 114 5.44 18.98 12.77
N ARG A 115 6.11 18.58 13.87
CA ARG A 115 5.46 18.44 15.19
C ARG A 115 5.06 19.80 15.81
N GLU A 116 5.95 20.79 15.74
CA GLU A 116 5.68 22.16 16.23
C GLU A 116 4.45 22.78 15.53
N GLU A 117 4.35 22.59 14.20
CA GLU A 117 3.22 23.05 13.38
C GLU A 117 2.00 22.12 13.46
N LYS A 118 2.09 20.99 14.17
CA LYS A 118 1.04 19.94 14.29
C LYS A 118 0.51 19.47 12.95
N LEU A 119 1.36 19.39 11.93
CA LEU A 119 0.97 18.98 10.59
C LEU A 119 0.78 17.45 10.51
N PRO A 120 -0.32 16.97 9.93
CA PRO A 120 -0.39 15.60 9.45
C PRO A 120 0.78 15.31 8.52
N CYS A 121 1.47 14.19 8.72
CA CYS A 121 2.67 13.86 7.97
C CYS A 121 2.62 12.44 7.43
N VAL A 122 2.87 12.29 6.13
CA VAL A 122 3.11 11.00 5.50
C VAL A 122 4.61 10.81 5.31
N LEU A 123 5.16 9.74 5.88
CA LEU A 123 6.55 9.33 5.64
C LEU A 123 6.64 8.52 4.35
N CYS A 124 7.50 8.96 3.45
CA CYS A 124 7.78 8.25 2.19
C CYS A 124 9.26 7.83 2.14
N ILE A 125 9.53 6.53 2.23
CA ILE A 125 10.87 5.97 2.07
C ILE A 125 11.09 5.74 0.57
N ASN A 126 11.92 6.56 -0.04
CA ASN A 126 12.25 6.50 -1.47
C ASN A 126 13.54 5.71 -1.72
N LYS A 127 13.82 5.37 -2.98
CA LYS A 127 15.01 4.60 -3.42
C LYS A 127 15.12 3.22 -2.76
N ILE A 128 14.00 2.57 -2.52
CA ILE A 128 13.95 1.24 -1.90
C ILE A 128 14.53 0.13 -2.81
N ASP A 129 14.77 0.44 -4.07
CA ASP A 129 15.53 -0.36 -5.03
C ASP A 129 16.99 -0.58 -4.60
N THR A 130 17.53 0.33 -3.80
CA THR A 130 18.91 0.24 -3.26
C THR A 130 19.03 -0.68 -2.03
N VAL A 131 17.91 -1.20 -1.50
CA VAL A 131 17.89 -2.06 -0.31
C VAL A 131 17.81 -3.52 -0.73
N GLU A 132 18.82 -4.31 -0.37
CA GLU A 132 18.85 -5.75 -0.67
C GLU A 132 17.82 -6.52 0.17
N ARG A 133 17.78 -6.25 1.47
CA ARG A 133 16.88 -6.90 2.43
C ARG A 133 15.75 -5.95 2.81
N LYS A 134 14.51 -6.28 2.42
CA LYS A 134 13.35 -5.44 2.71
C LYS A 134 13.00 -5.34 4.20
N ASP A 135 13.41 -6.32 5.02
CA ASP A 135 13.27 -6.28 6.48
C ASP A 135 13.98 -5.08 7.13
N ASP A 136 15.09 -4.60 6.52
CA ASP A 136 15.81 -3.42 6.98
C ASP A 136 14.96 -2.14 6.91
N LEU A 137 13.91 -2.13 6.06
CA LEU A 137 12.95 -1.02 5.98
C LEU A 137 12.09 -0.92 7.24
N LEU A 138 11.67 -2.05 7.82
CA LEU A 138 10.92 -2.07 9.10
C LEU A 138 11.75 -1.48 10.23
N ALA A 139 13.02 -1.88 10.33
CA ALA A 139 13.95 -1.32 11.32
C ALA A 139 14.15 0.20 11.13
N GLN A 140 14.08 0.70 9.90
CA GLN A 140 14.11 2.14 9.64
C GLN A 140 12.80 2.82 10.04
N MET A 141 11.64 2.25 9.71
CA MET A 141 10.32 2.79 10.08
C MET A 141 10.19 2.97 11.59
N GLN A 142 10.71 2.02 12.40
CA GLN A 142 10.72 2.12 13.86
C GLN A 142 11.39 3.39 14.39
N ARG A 143 12.41 3.92 13.69
CA ARG A 143 13.11 5.16 14.10
C ARG A 143 12.29 6.42 13.88
N TYR A 144 11.24 6.34 13.06
CA TYR A 144 10.29 7.42 12.81
C TYR A 144 9.00 7.23 13.61
N ALA A 145 8.82 6.07 14.24
CA ALA A 145 7.66 5.81 15.09
C ALA A 145 7.61 6.79 16.28
N VAL A 146 6.42 7.08 16.71
CA VAL A 146 6.15 7.92 17.89
C VAL A 146 5.62 7.06 19.02
N GLU A 147 5.82 7.50 20.26
CA GLU A 147 5.19 6.88 21.42
C GLU A 147 3.67 6.93 21.29
N GLY A 148 3.03 5.80 21.53
CA GLY A 148 1.58 5.66 21.46
C GLY A 148 1.13 4.36 22.12
N PRO A 149 -0.18 4.19 22.36
CA PRO A 149 -0.71 2.95 22.91
C PRO A 149 -0.54 1.80 21.93
N GLN A 150 -0.42 0.59 22.48
CA GLN A 150 -0.51 -0.62 21.69
C GLN A 150 -1.95 -0.75 21.16
N LEU A 151 -2.10 -0.81 19.82
CA LEU A 151 -3.41 -0.87 19.16
C LEU A 151 -3.90 -2.31 18.99
N PHE A 152 -2.98 -3.27 18.83
CA PHE A 152 -3.29 -4.69 18.65
C PHE A 152 -2.55 -5.53 19.69
N PRO A 153 -3.12 -6.66 20.15
CA PRO A 153 -2.47 -7.57 21.07
C PRO A 153 -1.14 -8.13 20.54
N ASP A 154 -0.26 -8.54 21.45
CA ASP A 154 0.98 -9.23 21.08
C ASP A 154 0.67 -10.52 20.30
N GLY A 155 1.45 -10.77 19.27
CA GLY A 155 1.29 -11.94 18.40
C GLY A 155 0.20 -11.79 17.32
N MET A 156 -0.58 -10.71 17.33
CA MET A 156 -1.55 -10.44 16.27
C MET A 156 -0.83 -9.87 15.05
N THR A 157 -0.89 -10.56 13.92
CA THR A 157 -0.22 -10.16 12.67
C THR A 157 -1.16 -9.47 11.70
N THR A 158 -2.48 -9.62 11.88
CA THR A 158 -3.53 -9.02 11.05
C THR A 158 -4.83 -8.95 11.84
N ASP A 159 -5.70 -8.01 11.50
CA ASP A 159 -7.08 -7.93 12.01
C ASP A 159 -8.06 -8.83 11.23
N GLN A 160 -7.58 -9.46 10.16
CA GLN A 160 -8.39 -10.34 9.33
C GLN A 160 -8.58 -11.71 9.99
N PRO A 161 -9.78 -12.27 10.00
CA PRO A 161 -10.00 -13.67 10.43
C PRO A 161 -9.15 -14.63 9.60
N ASP A 162 -8.61 -15.67 10.22
CA ASP A 162 -7.78 -16.69 9.55
C ASP A 162 -8.47 -17.30 8.32
N GLN A 163 -9.78 -17.51 8.39
CA GLN A 163 -10.61 -17.98 7.27
C GLN A 163 -10.51 -17.04 6.05
N GLN A 164 -10.50 -15.73 6.29
CA GLN A 164 -10.42 -14.75 5.21
C GLN A 164 -9.02 -14.70 4.61
N VAL A 165 -7.98 -14.81 5.43
CA VAL A 165 -6.59 -14.91 4.95
C VAL A 165 -6.42 -16.17 4.10
N CYS A 166 -6.95 -17.32 4.54
CA CYS A 166 -6.92 -18.57 3.76
C CYS A 166 -7.65 -18.42 2.41
N ALA A 167 -8.82 -17.76 2.39
CA ALA A 167 -9.54 -17.49 1.15
C ALA A 167 -8.73 -16.62 0.18
N GLU A 168 -8.05 -15.58 0.68
CA GLU A 168 -7.19 -14.70 -0.12
C GLU A 168 -5.93 -15.41 -0.64
N ILE A 169 -5.33 -16.30 0.13
CA ILE A 169 -4.21 -17.15 -0.35
C ILE A 169 -4.67 -18.02 -1.52
N ILE A 170 -5.86 -18.62 -1.43
CA ILE A 170 -6.41 -19.43 -2.55
C ILE A 170 -6.67 -18.54 -3.77
N ARG A 171 -7.26 -17.34 -3.56
CA ARG A 171 -7.51 -16.38 -4.62
C ARG A 171 -6.21 -15.93 -5.31
N GLU A 172 -5.13 -15.72 -4.56
CA GLU A 172 -3.81 -15.43 -5.11
C GLU A 172 -3.32 -16.55 -6.05
N LYS A 173 -3.44 -17.83 -5.64
CA LYS A 173 -3.02 -18.95 -6.49
C LYS A 173 -3.88 -19.06 -7.75
N MET A 174 -5.15 -18.69 -7.67
CA MET A 174 -6.01 -18.60 -8.86
C MET A 174 -5.52 -17.49 -9.80
N LEU A 175 -5.14 -16.31 -9.30
CA LEU A 175 -4.56 -15.23 -10.09
C LEU A 175 -3.24 -15.66 -10.77
N LEU A 176 -2.42 -16.46 -10.10
CA LEU A 176 -1.14 -16.95 -10.62
C LEU A 176 -1.28 -18.09 -11.64
N CYS A 177 -2.33 -18.92 -11.54
CA CYS A 177 -2.50 -20.12 -12.34
C CYS A 177 -3.48 -19.97 -13.51
N LEU A 178 -4.36 -18.95 -13.46
CA LEU A 178 -5.40 -18.73 -14.47
C LEU A 178 -5.12 -17.43 -15.24
N ASP A 179 -5.50 -17.43 -16.50
CA ASP A 179 -5.27 -16.30 -17.39
C ASP A 179 -6.52 -15.47 -17.64
N LYS A 180 -6.33 -14.28 -18.19
CA LYS A 180 -7.36 -13.34 -18.66
C LYS A 180 -8.30 -12.91 -17.53
N GLU A 181 -9.59 -12.80 -17.84
CA GLU A 181 -10.64 -12.33 -16.93
C GLU A 181 -11.18 -13.40 -15.97
N ILE A 182 -10.73 -14.67 -16.09
CA ILE A 182 -11.30 -15.77 -15.32
C ILE A 182 -11.09 -15.57 -13.83
N PRO A 183 -9.85 -15.31 -13.33
CA PRO A 183 -9.64 -15.16 -11.89
C PRO A 183 -10.33 -13.91 -11.31
N HIS A 184 -10.54 -12.88 -12.12
CA HIS A 184 -11.23 -11.64 -11.68
C HIS A 184 -12.75 -11.84 -11.50
N GLY A 185 -13.32 -12.86 -12.17
CA GLY A 185 -14.73 -13.24 -12.06
C GLY A 185 -15.02 -14.32 -11.02
N THR A 186 -14.12 -14.53 -10.04
CA THR A 186 -14.27 -15.57 -9.03
C THR A 186 -14.35 -14.98 -7.61
N ALA A 187 -15.08 -15.70 -6.73
CA ALA A 187 -15.08 -15.48 -5.30
C ALA A 187 -14.69 -16.77 -4.58
N VAL A 188 -14.06 -16.65 -3.42
CA VAL A 188 -13.59 -17.79 -2.63
C VAL A 188 -14.22 -17.70 -1.24
N GLU A 189 -14.99 -18.70 -0.88
CA GLU A 189 -15.69 -18.80 0.41
C GLU A 189 -15.16 -20.01 1.20
N VAL A 190 -14.72 -19.76 2.43
CA VAL A 190 -14.44 -20.83 3.38
C VAL A 190 -15.77 -21.28 3.98
N THR A 191 -16.13 -22.54 3.72
CA THR A 191 -17.41 -23.13 4.18
C THR A 191 -17.24 -23.96 5.44
N ARG A 192 -16.03 -24.41 5.73
CA ARG A 192 -15.64 -25.10 6.96
C ARG A 192 -14.22 -24.73 7.35
N PHE A 193 -14.03 -24.48 8.63
CA PHE A 193 -12.71 -24.23 9.23
C PHE A 193 -12.75 -24.82 10.65
N THR A 194 -12.14 -25.98 10.85
CA THR A 194 -12.23 -26.71 12.12
C THR A 194 -10.86 -27.35 12.41
N GLU A 195 -10.32 -27.07 13.56
CA GLU A 195 -9.13 -27.76 14.07
C GLU A 195 -9.53 -29.10 14.70
N ARG A 196 -8.81 -30.16 14.37
CA ARG A 196 -9.00 -31.50 14.96
C ARG A 196 -8.34 -31.54 16.32
N GLU A 197 -9.09 -31.90 17.34
CA GLU A 197 -8.63 -31.94 18.75
C GLU A 197 -7.46 -32.92 18.97
N ASP A 198 -7.41 -34.01 18.20
CA ASP A 198 -6.44 -35.11 18.34
C ASP A 198 -5.08 -34.81 17.66
N SER A 199 -5.08 -34.05 16.60
CA SER A 199 -3.89 -33.89 15.73
C SER A 199 -3.49 -32.44 15.46
N GLY A 200 -4.33 -31.47 15.81
CA GLY A 200 -4.11 -30.06 15.48
C GLY A 200 -4.16 -29.75 13.98
N ILE A 201 -4.58 -30.72 13.15
CA ILE A 201 -4.78 -30.53 11.71
C ILE A 201 -6.03 -29.68 11.49
N ILE A 202 -5.95 -28.71 10.60
CA ILE A 202 -7.11 -27.88 10.23
C ILE A 202 -7.81 -28.51 9.03
N ASP A 203 -9.10 -28.82 9.19
CA ASP A 203 -10.01 -29.15 8.08
C ASP A 203 -10.52 -27.83 7.47
N LEU A 204 -10.21 -27.61 6.22
CA LEU A 204 -10.54 -26.41 5.46
C LEU A 204 -11.31 -26.78 4.19
N ASP A 205 -12.61 -26.54 4.20
CA ASP A 205 -13.46 -26.70 3.02
C ASP A 205 -13.73 -25.35 2.37
N VAL A 206 -13.52 -25.29 1.07
CA VAL A 206 -13.57 -24.04 0.31
C VAL A 206 -14.44 -24.19 -0.94
N THR A 207 -15.32 -23.23 -1.16
CA THR A 207 -16.09 -23.13 -2.40
C THR A 207 -15.57 -21.95 -3.23
N ILE A 208 -15.14 -22.24 -4.45
CA ILE A 208 -14.78 -21.26 -5.47
C ILE A 208 -16.00 -21.01 -6.35
N TYR A 209 -16.49 -19.79 -6.36
CA TYR A 209 -17.60 -19.39 -7.23
C TYR A 209 -17.06 -18.75 -8.51
N CYS A 210 -17.71 -19.05 -9.64
CA CYS A 210 -17.45 -18.43 -10.93
C CYS A 210 -18.78 -18.12 -11.63
N GLU A 211 -18.78 -17.18 -12.58
CA GLU A 211 -20.03 -16.71 -13.21
C GLU A 211 -20.57 -17.65 -14.28
N LYS A 212 -19.72 -18.43 -14.97
CA LYS A 212 -20.12 -19.22 -16.13
C LYS A 212 -19.63 -20.67 -16.05
N ALA A 213 -20.37 -21.59 -16.64
CA ALA A 213 -19.98 -22.99 -16.73
C ALA A 213 -18.65 -23.20 -17.49
N SER A 214 -18.38 -22.38 -18.51
CA SER A 214 -17.09 -22.36 -19.22
C SER A 214 -15.94 -22.01 -18.29
N HIS A 215 -16.11 -21.05 -17.39
CA HIS A 215 -15.09 -20.69 -16.39
C HIS A 215 -14.86 -21.82 -15.40
N LYS A 216 -15.93 -22.51 -14.95
CA LYS A 216 -15.82 -23.69 -14.10
C LYS A 216 -14.95 -24.77 -14.73
N GLY A 217 -15.15 -25.05 -16.03
CA GLY A 217 -14.34 -26.02 -16.77
C GLY A 217 -12.86 -25.67 -16.80
N ILE A 218 -12.53 -24.39 -16.97
CA ILE A 218 -11.12 -23.91 -17.00
C ILE A 218 -10.50 -23.96 -15.62
N ILE A 219 -11.23 -23.56 -14.55
CA ILE A 219 -10.74 -23.61 -13.17
C ILE A 219 -10.47 -25.05 -12.73
N ILE A 220 -11.32 -26.01 -13.12
CA ILE A 220 -11.09 -27.43 -12.83
C ILE A 220 -9.93 -27.97 -13.67
N GLY A 221 -9.89 -27.61 -14.96
CA GLY A 221 -8.89 -28.12 -15.89
C GLY A 221 -9.16 -29.54 -16.36
N LYS A 222 -8.30 -30.02 -17.25
CA LYS A 222 -8.39 -31.41 -17.77
C LYS A 222 -8.14 -32.39 -16.62
N HIS A 223 -9.07 -33.29 -16.39
CA HIS A 223 -9.00 -34.28 -15.29
C HIS A 223 -8.81 -33.68 -13.88
N GLY A 224 -9.13 -32.40 -13.67
CA GLY A 224 -8.97 -31.72 -12.39
C GLY A 224 -7.56 -31.18 -12.12
N ASP A 225 -6.64 -31.23 -13.10
CA ASP A 225 -5.24 -30.89 -12.89
C ASP A 225 -5.01 -29.43 -12.47
N MET A 226 -5.78 -28.49 -13.03
CA MET A 226 -5.63 -27.07 -12.70
C MET A 226 -6.09 -26.79 -11.26
N LEU A 227 -7.25 -27.30 -10.86
CA LEU A 227 -7.75 -27.15 -9.49
C LEU A 227 -6.81 -27.81 -8.48
N LYS A 228 -6.28 -29.00 -8.78
CA LYS A 228 -5.28 -29.68 -7.96
C LYS A 228 -4.02 -28.85 -7.79
N ARG A 229 -3.53 -28.22 -8.87
CA ARG A 229 -2.36 -27.33 -8.82
C ARG A 229 -2.61 -26.14 -7.92
N ILE A 230 -3.74 -25.44 -8.10
CA ILE A 230 -4.15 -24.29 -7.29
C ILE A 230 -4.21 -24.68 -5.81
N SER A 231 -4.94 -25.76 -5.49
CA SER A 231 -5.12 -26.25 -4.11
C SER A 231 -3.81 -26.68 -3.46
N THR A 232 -2.90 -27.32 -4.21
CA THR A 232 -1.59 -27.73 -3.69
C THR A 232 -0.73 -26.52 -3.31
N LEU A 233 -0.65 -25.52 -4.19
CA LEU A 233 0.11 -24.30 -3.91
C LEU A 233 -0.51 -23.51 -2.76
N ALA A 234 -1.86 -23.38 -2.73
CA ALA A 234 -2.56 -22.70 -1.66
C ALA A 234 -2.34 -23.40 -0.32
N ARG A 235 -2.49 -24.71 -0.25
CA ARG A 235 -2.27 -25.49 0.97
C ARG A 235 -0.88 -25.27 1.56
N GLN A 236 0.17 -25.27 0.73
CA GLN A 236 1.54 -25.03 1.18
C GLN A 236 1.71 -23.67 1.88
N ASP A 237 1.09 -22.62 1.34
CA ASP A 237 1.21 -21.29 1.91
C ASP A 237 0.26 -21.10 3.11
N ILE A 238 -0.91 -21.75 3.10
CA ILE A 238 -1.82 -21.78 4.26
C ILE A 238 -1.16 -22.52 5.44
N GLU A 239 -0.50 -23.66 5.20
CA GLU A 239 0.25 -24.40 6.24
C GLU A 239 1.37 -23.54 6.85
N LYS A 240 2.05 -22.72 6.05
CA LYS A 240 3.05 -21.76 6.56
C LYS A 240 2.42 -20.66 7.40
N PHE A 241 1.29 -20.12 6.97
CA PHE A 241 0.56 -19.08 7.68
C PHE A 241 0.01 -19.59 9.01
N MET A 242 -0.62 -20.76 9.00
CA MET A 242 -1.24 -21.36 10.18
C MET A 242 -0.25 -22.04 11.14
N GLY A 243 0.99 -22.30 10.70
CA GLY A 243 1.99 -23.04 11.48
C GLY A 243 1.64 -24.51 11.72
N THR A 244 0.60 -25.06 11.07
CA THR A 244 0.15 -26.45 11.23
C THR A 244 -0.25 -27.06 9.89
N LYS A 245 -0.53 -28.37 9.89
CA LYS A 245 -0.99 -29.09 8.69
C LYS A 245 -2.45 -28.77 8.38
N VAL A 246 -2.77 -28.72 7.08
CA VAL A 246 -4.09 -28.40 6.58
C VAL A 246 -4.60 -29.48 5.63
N TYR A 247 -5.81 -29.99 5.91
CA TYR A 247 -6.58 -30.81 4.99
C TYR A 247 -7.51 -29.89 4.20
N LEU A 248 -7.13 -29.61 2.94
CA LEU A 248 -7.84 -28.66 2.09
C LEU A 248 -8.74 -29.39 1.09
N GLU A 249 -10.03 -29.16 1.17
CA GLU A 249 -11.01 -29.55 0.13
C GLU A 249 -11.49 -28.32 -0.64
N THR A 250 -11.55 -28.44 -1.97
CA THR A 250 -11.93 -27.32 -2.85
C THR A 250 -13.05 -27.73 -3.81
N TRP A 251 -14.09 -26.91 -3.87
CA TRP A 251 -15.25 -27.10 -4.73
C TRP A 251 -15.40 -25.92 -5.69
N VAL A 252 -15.84 -26.17 -6.93
CA VAL A 252 -16.11 -25.09 -7.90
C VAL A 252 -17.60 -25.08 -8.21
N LYS A 253 -18.26 -23.96 -7.96
CA LYS A 253 -19.70 -23.75 -8.23
C LYS A 253 -19.90 -22.58 -9.18
N VAL A 254 -20.92 -22.70 -10.06
CA VAL A 254 -21.36 -21.58 -10.89
C VAL A 254 -22.39 -20.78 -10.10
N LYS A 255 -22.20 -19.47 -10.04
CA LYS A 255 -23.13 -18.50 -9.47
C LYS A 255 -23.18 -17.29 -10.41
N GLU A 256 -24.18 -17.31 -11.27
CA GLU A 256 -24.36 -16.25 -12.25
C GLU A 256 -24.61 -14.89 -11.58
N ASN A 257 -24.06 -13.85 -12.15
CA ASN A 257 -24.19 -12.45 -11.70
C ASN A 257 -23.91 -12.24 -10.20
N TRP A 258 -23.01 -13.04 -9.61
CA TRP A 258 -22.70 -12.93 -8.19
C TRP A 258 -22.11 -11.55 -7.83
N ARG A 259 -21.43 -10.89 -8.78
CA ARG A 259 -20.84 -9.56 -8.59
C ARG A 259 -21.87 -8.44 -8.42
N ASP A 260 -23.11 -8.68 -8.85
CA ASP A 260 -24.23 -7.73 -8.70
C ASP A 260 -25.16 -8.12 -7.53
N ASN A 261 -24.87 -9.22 -6.85
CA ASN A 261 -25.65 -9.68 -5.70
C ASN A 261 -25.09 -9.12 -4.39
N VAL A 262 -25.68 -8.03 -3.90
CA VAL A 262 -25.24 -7.31 -2.69
C VAL A 262 -25.15 -8.21 -1.46
N ASN A 263 -26.12 -9.12 -1.26
CA ASN A 263 -26.12 -10.02 -0.11
C ASN A 263 -24.96 -11.02 -0.18
N PHE A 264 -24.65 -11.52 -1.37
CA PHE A 264 -23.53 -12.42 -1.57
C PHE A 264 -22.18 -11.67 -1.41
N ILE A 265 -22.07 -10.47 -1.96
CA ILE A 265 -20.88 -9.61 -1.80
C ILE A 265 -20.62 -9.37 -0.30
N ARG A 266 -21.65 -9.02 0.47
CA ARG A 266 -21.53 -8.84 1.92
C ARG A 266 -21.11 -10.11 2.67
N SER A 267 -21.66 -11.28 2.28
CA SER A 267 -21.26 -12.56 2.89
C SER A 267 -19.79 -12.93 2.61
N GLN A 268 -19.19 -12.38 1.56
CA GLN A 268 -17.77 -12.56 1.24
C GLN A 268 -16.85 -11.57 1.97
N GLY A 269 -17.36 -10.80 2.92
CA GLY A 269 -16.58 -9.83 3.70
C GLY A 269 -16.38 -8.46 3.03
N TYR A 270 -16.96 -8.23 1.84
CA TYR A 270 -16.92 -6.93 1.17
C TYR A 270 -18.03 -6.02 1.71
N ASN A 271 -17.82 -5.50 2.92
CA ASN A 271 -18.74 -4.54 3.54
C ASN A 271 -18.29 -3.11 3.20
N GLU A 272 -19.23 -2.25 2.84
CA GLU A 272 -19.02 -0.81 2.87
C GLU A 272 -18.78 -0.40 4.33
N GLN A 273 -17.61 0.15 4.61
CA GLN A 273 -17.30 0.79 5.90
C GLN A 273 -17.92 2.17 5.95
#